data_6c9c00fb78885e919e3b71c0d428a53e
#
_entry.id   6c9c00fb78885e919e3b71c0d428a53e
#
_cell.length_a   1.000
_cell.length_b   1.000
_cell.length_c   1.000
_cell.angle_alpha   90.00
_cell.angle_beta   90.00
_cell.angle_gamma   90.00
#
_symmetry.space_group_name_H-M   'P 1'
#
loop_
_entity.id
_entity.type
_entity.pdbx_description
1 polymer ?
#
loop_
_entity_poly.entity_id
_entity_poly.type
_entity_poly.pdbx_seq_one_letter_code
_entity_poly.pdbx_strand_id
1 'polypeptide(L)'
;MVVRPNTETPTHEPRPAPTSPLGSVDKALLALERLAAAGPQGVPLGVLAADLDLNKASLHRTLAALRFRGYAEQEAATGSYRLGPAATALGTVFLGEEHLPALLTPALTAVCEASGELIHLGVLSGPEIVYLDKVEPARAVRVWSAIGRRRPAATTALGRALLAFRATDRSAMGWYTAAAGEASQVTDDALWHTLGTTRARGYATETEENEPGISCLAVPLLRAGQAVAALSVTAPADRMDEGRHVELARMIDTVARPLLPGALDLPGDLAATGR
;
A
#
# COMPACT_ATOMS: atom_id res chain seq x y z
N MET A 1 -52.61 28.11 14.29
CA MET A 1 -52.35 26.70 13.98
C MET A 1 -50.99 26.68 13.29
N VAL A 2 -49.93 26.46 14.06
CA VAL A 2 -48.54 26.52 13.58
C VAL A 2 -48.09 25.09 13.36
N VAL A 3 -47.86 24.73 12.11
CA VAL A 3 -47.30 23.42 11.70
C VAL A 3 -45.80 23.48 11.90
N ARG A 4 -45.25 22.66 12.79
CA ARG A 4 -43.79 22.44 12.95
C ARG A 4 -43.34 21.46 11.88
N PRO A 5 -42.25 21.71 11.17
CA PRO A 5 -41.66 20.70 10.29
C PRO A 5 -40.92 19.62 11.11
N ASN A 6 -41.26 18.38 10.83
CA ASN A 6 -40.60 17.18 11.36
C ASN A 6 -39.28 16.97 10.59
N THR A 7 -38.17 17.33 11.19
CA THR A 7 -36.83 17.01 10.66
C THR A 7 -36.34 15.73 11.30
N GLU A 8 -36.74 14.59 10.75
CA GLU A 8 -36.08 13.31 11.02
C GLU A 8 -34.79 13.24 10.19
N THR A 9 -33.67 13.40 10.86
CA THR A 9 -32.35 13.14 10.31
C THR A 9 -32.19 11.61 10.19
N PRO A 10 -31.89 11.04 9.01
CA PRO A 10 -31.66 9.61 8.90
C PRO A 10 -30.37 9.26 9.65
N THR A 11 -30.51 8.51 10.74
CA THR A 11 -29.39 7.88 11.44
C THR A 11 -28.79 6.81 10.54
N HIS A 12 -27.63 7.11 9.97
CA HIS A 12 -26.85 6.15 9.20
C HIS A 12 -26.21 5.16 10.20
N GLU A 13 -26.80 3.97 10.31
CA GLU A 13 -26.17 2.88 11.06
C GLU A 13 -24.84 2.50 10.38
N PRO A 14 -23.73 2.40 11.14
CA PRO A 14 -22.44 2.00 10.57
C PRO A 14 -22.56 0.57 10.01
N ARG A 15 -22.23 0.41 8.74
CA ARG A 15 -22.19 -0.90 8.07
C ARG A 15 -21.14 -1.76 8.78
N PRO A 16 -21.48 -2.95 9.30
CA PRO A 16 -20.51 -3.80 9.97
C PRO A 16 -19.35 -4.13 9.04
N ALA A 17 -18.12 -4.13 9.59
CA ALA A 17 -16.93 -4.53 8.86
C ALA A 17 -17.13 -5.93 8.26
N PRO A 18 -16.61 -6.20 7.04
CA PRO A 18 -16.76 -7.49 6.40
C PRO A 18 -16.15 -8.58 7.28
N THR A 19 -16.97 -9.55 7.72
CA THR A 19 -16.53 -10.73 8.45
C THR A 19 -16.03 -11.78 7.47
N SER A 20 -14.86 -12.37 7.75
CA SER A 20 -14.32 -13.45 6.94
C SER A 20 -15.27 -14.66 6.90
N PRO A 21 -15.51 -15.25 5.71
CA PRO A 21 -16.42 -16.41 5.55
C PRO A 21 -15.90 -17.69 6.22
N LEU A 22 -14.58 -17.79 6.51
CA LEU A 22 -13.91 -18.96 7.07
C LEU A 22 -12.95 -18.56 8.19
N GLY A 23 -13.46 -18.43 9.41
CA GLY A 23 -12.70 -17.94 10.55
C GLY A 23 -11.43 -18.73 10.90
N SER A 24 -11.28 -20.01 10.51
CA SER A 24 -10.04 -20.77 10.72
C SER A 24 -8.95 -20.41 9.73
N VAL A 25 -9.31 -20.15 8.48
CA VAL A 25 -8.37 -19.69 7.44
C VAL A 25 -7.93 -18.27 7.75
N ASP A 26 -8.87 -17.40 8.09
CA ASP A 26 -8.60 -16.02 8.46
C ASP A 26 -7.61 -15.92 9.63
N LYS A 27 -7.83 -16.71 10.71
CA LYS A 27 -6.89 -16.79 11.84
C LYS A 27 -5.49 -17.22 11.43
N ALA A 28 -5.36 -18.15 10.47
CA ALA A 28 -4.06 -18.59 9.98
C ALA A 28 -3.36 -17.48 9.20
N LEU A 29 -4.08 -16.74 8.36
CA LEU A 29 -3.55 -15.61 7.60
C LEU A 29 -3.13 -14.46 8.53
N LEU A 30 -3.99 -14.05 9.47
CA LEU A 30 -3.66 -13.03 10.48
C LEU A 30 -2.43 -13.42 11.32
N ALA A 31 -2.31 -14.71 11.71
CA ALA A 31 -1.13 -15.19 12.41
C ALA A 31 0.13 -15.03 11.56
N LEU A 32 0.10 -15.40 10.27
CA LEU A 32 1.24 -15.23 9.35
C LEU A 32 1.62 -13.77 9.16
N GLU A 33 0.65 -12.87 8.96
CA GLU A 33 0.87 -11.43 8.83
C GLU A 33 1.54 -10.85 10.09
N ARG A 34 1.07 -11.25 11.28
CA ARG A 34 1.63 -10.79 12.55
C ARG A 34 3.04 -11.35 12.81
N LEU A 35 3.32 -12.61 12.40
CA LEU A 35 4.66 -13.20 12.45
C LEU A 35 5.61 -12.48 11.49
N ALA A 36 5.15 -12.10 10.30
CA ALA A 36 5.93 -11.29 9.35
C ALA A 36 6.31 -9.94 9.94
N ALA A 37 5.36 -9.24 10.58
CA ALA A 37 5.58 -7.96 11.23
C ALA A 37 6.53 -8.04 12.44
N ALA A 38 6.59 -9.19 13.13
CA ALA A 38 7.49 -9.42 14.25
C ALA A 38 8.95 -9.64 13.81
N GLY A 39 9.16 -10.00 12.53
CA GLY A 39 10.49 -10.23 11.98
C GLY A 39 11.20 -11.48 12.55
N PRO A 40 12.54 -11.56 12.41
CA PRO A 40 13.30 -12.75 12.75
C PRO A 40 13.34 -13.06 14.26
N GLN A 41 13.10 -12.08 15.12
CA GLN A 41 13.07 -12.26 16.57
C GLN A 41 11.82 -13.04 17.02
N GLY A 42 10.77 -13.05 16.19
CA GLY A 42 9.53 -13.74 16.48
C GLY A 42 8.72 -13.10 17.61
N VAL A 43 7.64 -13.76 18.00
CA VAL A 43 6.71 -13.27 19.03
C VAL A 43 6.19 -14.43 19.89
N PRO A 44 6.13 -14.27 21.22
CA PRO A 44 5.55 -15.29 22.12
C PRO A 44 4.05 -15.50 21.86
N LEU A 45 3.56 -16.75 22.04
CA LEU A 45 2.13 -17.10 21.85
C LEU A 45 1.17 -16.17 22.59
N GLY A 46 1.53 -15.77 23.82
CA GLY A 46 0.67 -14.92 24.65
C GLY A 46 0.48 -13.53 24.07
N VAL A 47 1.56 -12.93 23.52
CA VAL A 47 1.54 -11.63 22.86
C VAL A 47 0.78 -11.72 21.55
N LEU A 48 1.07 -12.74 20.74
CA LEU A 48 0.38 -12.96 19.46
C LEU A 48 -1.15 -13.13 19.65
N ALA A 49 -1.56 -13.86 20.70
CA ALA A 49 -2.96 -14.05 21.02
C ALA A 49 -3.67 -12.75 21.44
N ALA A 50 -2.96 -11.90 22.22
CA ALA A 50 -3.48 -10.60 22.65
C ALA A 50 -3.58 -9.63 21.46
N ASP A 51 -2.55 -9.55 20.61
CA ASP A 51 -2.49 -8.67 19.43
C ASP A 51 -3.62 -8.98 18.42
N LEU A 52 -4.00 -10.22 18.29
CA LEU A 52 -5.02 -10.70 17.35
C LEU A 52 -6.41 -10.86 17.97
N ASP A 53 -6.57 -10.57 19.27
CA ASP A 53 -7.81 -10.84 20.03
C ASP A 53 -8.30 -12.29 19.86
N LEU A 54 -7.38 -13.25 19.94
CA LEU A 54 -7.67 -14.66 19.76
C LEU A 54 -7.44 -15.47 21.04
N ASN A 55 -8.27 -16.51 21.23
CA ASN A 55 -8.06 -17.47 22.31
C ASN A 55 -6.74 -18.25 22.08
N LYS A 56 -5.87 -18.30 23.13
CA LYS A 56 -4.55 -18.96 23.08
C LYS A 56 -4.60 -20.40 22.60
N ALA A 57 -5.60 -21.20 23.06
CA ALA A 57 -5.72 -22.60 22.68
C ALA A 57 -6.09 -22.75 21.19
N SER A 58 -6.94 -21.86 20.66
CA SER A 58 -7.29 -21.82 19.24
C SER A 58 -6.09 -21.42 18.39
N LEU A 59 -5.37 -20.37 18.80
CA LEU A 59 -4.18 -19.90 18.09
C LEU A 59 -3.05 -20.93 18.12
N HIS A 60 -2.85 -21.63 19.25
CA HIS A 60 -1.85 -22.68 19.34
C HIS A 60 -2.10 -23.82 18.33
N ARG A 61 -3.37 -24.22 18.13
CA ARG A 61 -3.74 -25.21 17.10
C ARG A 61 -3.47 -24.70 15.69
N THR A 62 -3.78 -23.43 15.42
CA THR A 62 -3.48 -22.79 14.14
C THR A 62 -1.98 -22.77 13.87
N LEU A 63 -1.17 -22.35 14.86
CA LEU A 63 0.28 -22.34 14.74
C LEU A 63 0.86 -23.75 14.60
N ALA A 64 0.29 -24.76 15.24
CA ALA A 64 0.70 -26.15 15.04
C ALA A 64 0.50 -26.61 13.60
N ALA A 65 -0.62 -26.26 12.97
CA ALA A 65 -0.89 -26.54 11.56
C ALA A 65 0.08 -25.77 10.63
N LEU A 66 0.34 -24.49 10.91
CA LEU A 66 1.31 -23.70 10.17
C LEU A 66 2.73 -24.24 10.29
N ARG A 67 3.14 -24.69 11.49
CA ARG A 67 4.43 -25.35 11.72
C ARG A 67 4.53 -26.69 10.96
N PHE A 68 3.47 -27.50 11.01
CA PHE A 68 3.44 -28.75 10.24
C PHE A 68 3.67 -28.54 8.74
N ARG A 69 3.19 -27.42 8.20
CA ARG A 69 3.39 -27.03 6.78
C ARG A 69 4.65 -26.19 6.56
N GLY A 70 5.44 -25.89 7.60
CA GLY A 70 6.66 -25.09 7.49
C GLY A 70 6.45 -23.59 7.33
N TYR A 71 5.23 -23.08 7.46
CA TYR A 71 4.94 -21.64 7.39
C TYR A 71 5.27 -20.88 8.68
N ALA A 72 5.35 -21.57 9.80
CA ALA A 72 5.80 -21.02 11.06
C ALA A 72 6.85 -21.94 11.68
N GLU A 73 7.73 -21.36 12.50
CA GLU A 73 8.70 -22.05 13.34
C GLU A 73 8.54 -21.60 14.78
N GLN A 74 8.90 -22.44 15.73
CA GLN A 74 8.99 -22.08 17.13
C GLN A 74 10.45 -22.23 17.59
N GLU A 75 11.01 -21.13 18.08
CA GLU A 75 12.35 -21.11 18.64
C GLU A 75 12.39 -21.93 19.94
N ALA A 76 13.26 -22.92 19.98
CA ALA A 76 13.32 -23.85 21.10
C ALA A 76 13.73 -23.18 22.43
N ALA A 77 14.61 -22.17 22.37
CA ALA A 77 15.13 -21.48 23.53
C ALA A 77 14.14 -20.52 24.18
N THR A 78 13.35 -19.81 23.37
CA THR A 78 12.45 -18.74 23.83
C THR A 78 10.98 -19.12 23.79
N GLY A 79 10.63 -20.16 23.01
CA GLY A 79 9.25 -20.53 22.73
C GLY A 79 8.52 -19.57 21.79
N SER A 80 9.22 -18.52 21.28
CA SER A 80 8.66 -17.55 20.34
C SER A 80 8.40 -18.16 18.97
N TYR A 81 7.35 -17.68 18.30
CA TYR A 81 6.98 -18.08 16.94
C TYR A 81 7.48 -17.05 15.94
N ARG A 82 7.99 -17.52 14.80
CA ARG A 82 8.40 -16.70 13.65
C ARG A 82 7.94 -17.33 12.34
N LEU A 83 8.07 -16.61 11.23
CA LEU A 83 7.82 -17.20 9.91
C LEU A 83 8.81 -18.34 9.64
N GLY A 84 8.30 -19.41 9.05
CA GLY A 84 9.09 -20.54 8.59
C GLY A 84 9.45 -20.46 7.10
N PRO A 85 10.35 -21.34 6.61
CA PRO A 85 10.89 -21.30 5.25
C PRO A 85 9.84 -21.48 4.14
N ALA A 86 8.70 -22.15 4.41
CA ALA A 86 7.62 -22.28 3.43
C ALA A 86 6.98 -20.91 3.05
N ALA A 87 6.98 -19.94 3.96
CA ALA A 87 6.52 -18.59 3.66
C ALA A 87 7.46 -17.90 2.66
N THR A 88 8.78 -18.04 2.82
CA THR A 88 9.77 -17.54 1.86
C THR A 88 9.64 -18.22 0.51
N ALA A 89 9.49 -19.55 0.49
CA ALA A 89 9.32 -20.30 -0.75
C ALA A 89 8.07 -19.87 -1.53
N LEU A 90 6.94 -19.64 -0.83
CA LEU A 90 5.71 -19.14 -1.43
C LEU A 90 5.90 -17.73 -2.03
N GLY A 91 6.57 -16.85 -1.29
CA GLY A 91 6.92 -15.52 -1.79
C GLY A 91 7.82 -15.57 -3.02
N THR A 92 8.83 -16.43 -3.03
CA THR A 92 9.74 -16.61 -4.17
C THR A 92 9.01 -17.12 -5.40
N VAL A 93 8.10 -18.07 -5.27
CA VAL A 93 7.27 -18.58 -6.40
C VAL A 93 6.31 -17.50 -6.90
N PHE A 94 5.67 -16.76 -6.00
CA PHE A 94 4.79 -15.64 -6.35
C PHE A 94 5.53 -14.51 -7.07
N LEU A 95 6.74 -14.22 -6.62
CA LEU A 95 7.60 -13.18 -7.21
C LEU A 95 8.21 -13.65 -8.55
N GLY A 96 8.31 -14.96 -8.80
CA GLY A 96 8.65 -15.63 -10.06
C GLY A 96 9.81 -15.01 -10.85
N GLU A 97 9.86 -15.28 -12.17
CA GLU A 97 10.78 -14.64 -13.12
C GLU A 97 10.52 -13.13 -13.27
N GLU A 98 9.35 -12.64 -12.83
CA GLU A 98 8.95 -11.24 -12.80
C GLU A 98 9.02 -10.65 -11.38
N HIS A 99 10.12 -10.82 -10.69
CA HIS A 99 10.35 -10.19 -9.38
C HIS A 99 10.45 -8.67 -9.54
N LEU A 100 9.30 -8.00 -9.56
CA LEU A 100 9.22 -6.53 -9.78
C LEU A 100 10.23 -5.72 -8.97
N PRO A 101 10.45 -5.97 -7.65
CA PRO A 101 11.49 -5.28 -6.91
C PRO A 101 12.86 -5.41 -7.56
N ALA A 102 13.32 -6.62 -7.87
CA ALA A 102 14.64 -6.83 -8.45
C ALA A 102 14.77 -6.21 -9.85
N LEU A 103 13.73 -6.35 -10.68
CA LEU A 103 13.70 -5.76 -12.02
C LEU A 103 13.69 -4.22 -11.99
N LEU A 104 13.08 -3.63 -10.97
CA LEU A 104 12.91 -2.18 -10.87
C LEU A 104 13.95 -1.48 -10.00
N THR A 105 14.80 -2.23 -9.28
CA THR A 105 15.87 -1.66 -8.45
C THR A 105 16.69 -0.58 -9.17
N PRO A 106 17.13 -0.76 -10.45
CA PRO A 106 17.87 0.30 -11.16
C PRO A 106 17.08 1.61 -11.30
N ALA A 107 15.79 1.50 -11.68
CA ALA A 107 14.92 2.66 -11.84
C ALA A 107 14.62 3.35 -10.51
N LEU A 108 14.31 2.57 -9.44
CA LEU A 108 14.05 3.12 -8.10
C LEU A 108 15.28 3.84 -7.54
N THR A 109 16.48 3.25 -7.73
CA THR A 109 17.75 3.84 -7.29
C THR A 109 18.02 5.15 -8.02
N ALA A 110 17.88 5.17 -9.35
CA ALA A 110 18.08 6.38 -10.14
C ALA A 110 17.12 7.52 -9.73
N VAL A 111 15.85 7.20 -9.46
CA VAL A 111 14.86 8.17 -8.96
C VAL A 111 15.23 8.66 -7.55
N CYS A 112 15.70 7.79 -6.67
CA CYS A 112 16.16 8.16 -5.33
C CYS A 112 17.37 9.09 -5.37
N GLU A 113 18.36 8.78 -6.19
CA GLU A 113 19.57 9.61 -6.37
C GLU A 113 19.24 10.98 -6.97
N ALA A 114 18.37 11.02 -7.98
CA ALA A 114 17.99 12.27 -8.66
C ALA A 114 17.09 13.16 -7.78
N SER A 115 16.16 12.59 -7.02
CA SER A 115 15.25 13.35 -6.15
C SER A 115 15.88 13.70 -4.79
N GLY A 116 16.76 12.84 -4.29
CA GLY A 116 17.26 12.85 -2.92
C GLY A 116 16.18 12.52 -1.88
N GLU A 117 15.09 11.86 -2.27
CA GLU A 117 13.96 11.55 -1.40
C GLU A 117 13.71 10.04 -1.31
N LEU A 118 12.86 9.62 -0.37
CA LEU A 118 12.47 8.21 -0.19
C LEU A 118 11.58 7.75 -1.35
N ILE A 119 11.96 6.63 -1.95
CA ILE A 119 11.20 6.00 -3.03
C ILE A 119 10.54 4.74 -2.51
N HIS A 120 9.28 4.51 -2.89
CA HIS A 120 8.60 3.24 -2.67
C HIS A 120 8.14 2.63 -3.99
N LEU A 121 8.12 1.31 -4.03
CA LEU A 121 7.41 0.50 -5.01
C LEU A 121 6.20 -0.13 -4.32
N GLY A 122 5.02 -0.03 -4.90
CA GLY A 122 3.82 -0.62 -4.33
C GLY A 122 2.89 -1.23 -5.36
N VAL A 123 2.04 -2.14 -4.90
CA VAL A 123 0.98 -2.78 -5.69
C VAL A 123 -0.35 -2.67 -4.97
N LEU A 124 -1.45 -2.80 -5.70
CA LEU A 124 -2.80 -2.84 -5.15
C LEU A 124 -3.14 -4.27 -4.68
N SER A 125 -3.59 -4.39 -3.45
CA SER A 125 -4.07 -5.63 -2.85
C SER A 125 -5.39 -5.37 -2.12
N GLY A 126 -6.51 -5.75 -2.75
CA GLY A 126 -7.82 -5.35 -2.24
C GLY A 126 -7.98 -3.83 -2.25
N PRO A 127 -8.51 -3.21 -1.18
CA PRO A 127 -8.67 -1.76 -1.10
C PRO A 127 -7.41 -1.02 -0.63
N GLU A 128 -6.29 -1.72 -0.46
CA GLU A 128 -5.04 -1.19 0.07
C GLU A 128 -3.89 -1.34 -0.93
N ILE A 129 -2.85 -0.54 -0.75
CA ILE A 129 -1.54 -0.77 -1.35
C ILE A 129 -0.67 -1.61 -0.41
N VAL A 130 0.24 -2.39 -0.98
CA VAL A 130 1.30 -3.08 -0.25
C VAL A 130 2.63 -2.56 -0.77
N TYR A 131 3.51 -2.12 0.14
CA TYR A 131 4.88 -1.73 -0.21
C TYR A 131 5.71 -2.97 -0.53
N LEU A 132 6.16 -3.11 -1.78
CA LEU A 132 7.01 -4.23 -2.23
C LEU A 132 8.49 -3.96 -2.03
N ASP A 133 8.89 -2.68 -2.16
CA ASP A 133 10.28 -2.26 -2.03
C ASP A 133 10.39 -0.79 -1.67
N LYS A 134 11.55 -0.36 -1.20
CA LYS A 134 11.90 1.04 -0.93
C LYS A 134 13.40 1.29 -1.17
N VAL A 135 13.72 2.50 -1.61
CA VAL A 135 15.09 3.00 -1.67
C VAL A 135 15.18 4.27 -0.83
N GLU A 136 16.05 4.26 0.17
CA GLU A 136 16.22 5.38 1.10
C GLU A 136 17.38 6.28 0.67
N PRO A 137 17.20 7.62 0.68
CA PRO A 137 18.29 8.54 0.43
C PRO A 137 19.31 8.54 1.58
N ALA A 138 20.54 8.90 1.29
CA ALA A 138 21.60 9.07 2.29
C ALA A 138 21.41 10.37 3.11
N ARG A 139 20.28 10.47 3.86
CA ARG A 139 19.95 11.64 4.70
C ARG A 139 19.83 11.26 6.17
N ALA A 140 20.13 12.22 7.06
CA ALA A 140 20.02 12.03 8.51
C ALA A 140 18.58 11.91 9.01
N VAL A 141 17.64 12.67 8.42
CA VAL A 141 16.20 12.63 8.75
C VAL A 141 15.50 11.74 7.71
N ARG A 142 14.85 10.69 8.19
CA ARG A 142 14.20 9.67 7.34
C ARG A 142 12.72 9.56 7.67
N VAL A 143 11.90 9.46 6.63
CA VAL A 143 10.51 8.99 6.77
C VAL A 143 10.56 7.50 7.05
N TRP A 144 9.92 7.06 8.14
CA TRP A 144 9.91 5.64 8.49
C TRP A 144 8.91 4.87 7.63
N SER A 145 9.37 3.82 6.98
CA SER A 145 8.50 2.89 6.25
C SER A 145 9.06 1.46 6.31
N ALA A 146 8.20 0.47 6.02
CA ALA A 146 8.59 -0.95 6.00
C ALA A 146 7.99 -1.65 4.77
N ILE A 147 8.78 -2.53 4.16
CA ILE A 147 8.32 -3.46 3.12
C ILE A 147 7.25 -4.38 3.73
N GLY A 148 6.21 -4.70 2.96
CA GLY A 148 5.05 -5.47 3.41
C GLY A 148 3.98 -4.65 4.14
N ARG A 149 4.26 -3.39 4.52
CA ARG A 149 3.27 -2.51 5.14
C ARG A 149 2.12 -2.24 4.18
N ARG A 150 0.91 -2.19 4.72
CA ARG A 150 -0.33 -1.90 3.98
C ARG A 150 -0.82 -0.50 4.32
N ARG A 151 -1.43 0.17 3.35
CA ARG A 151 -2.06 1.48 3.50
C ARG A 151 -3.30 1.58 2.61
N PRO A 152 -4.34 2.32 3.03
CA PRO A 152 -5.53 2.51 2.18
C PRO A 152 -5.15 3.13 0.84
N ALA A 153 -5.67 2.56 -0.26
CA ALA A 153 -5.39 3.07 -1.59
C ALA A 153 -5.99 4.47 -1.83
N ALA A 154 -7.11 4.79 -1.16
CA ALA A 154 -7.80 6.07 -1.32
C ALA A 154 -6.98 7.28 -0.81
N THR A 155 -6.15 7.09 0.23
CA THR A 155 -5.37 8.16 0.90
C THR A 155 -3.90 8.17 0.53
N THR A 156 -3.45 7.31 -0.39
CA THR A 156 -2.05 7.26 -0.81
C THR A 156 -1.87 7.65 -2.27
N ALA A 157 -0.78 8.34 -2.60
CA ALA A 157 -0.45 8.64 -3.99
C ALA A 157 -0.28 7.36 -4.81
N LEU A 158 0.39 6.32 -4.27
CA LEU A 158 0.51 5.00 -4.91
C LEU A 158 -0.85 4.40 -5.26
N GLY A 159 -1.78 4.37 -4.30
CA GLY A 159 -3.11 3.82 -4.52
C GLY A 159 -3.90 4.59 -5.57
N ARG A 160 -3.87 5.91 -5.54
CA ARG A 160 -4.53 6.77 -6.54
C ARG A 160 -3.94 6.57 -7.93
N ALA A 161 -2.62 6.45 -8.05
CA ALA A 161 -1.95 6.16 -9.32
C ALA A 161 -2.39 4.79 -9.88
N LEU A 162 -2.42 3.76 -9.03
CA LEU A 162 -2.85 2.42 -9.41
C LEU A 162 -4.32 2.39 -9.83
N LEU A 163 -5.22 3.00 -9.06
CA LEU A 163 -6.66 3.04 -9.33
C LEU A 163 -6.99 3.84 -10.59
N ALA A 164 -6.27 4.91 -10.86
CA ALA A 164 -6.48 5.75 -12.02
C ALA A 164 -6.22 5.02 -13.35
N PHE A 165 -5.24 4.09 -13.39
CA PHE A 165 -4.82 3.38 -14.59
C PHE A 165 -5.21 1.90 -14.58
N ARG A 166 -6.17 1.51 -13.73
CA ARG A 166 -6.91 0.25 -13.80
C ARG A 166 -8.32 0.51 -14.31
N ALA A 167 -9.01 -0.53 -14.79
CA ALA A 167 -10.43 -0.45 -15.15
C ALA A 167 -11.29 -0.40 -13.87
N THR A 168 -11.14 0.69 -13.07
CA THR A 168 -11.85 0.87 -11.80
C THR A 168 -13.12 1.68 -12.06
N ASP A 169 -14.27 1.11 -11.73
CA ASP A 169 -15.57 1.77 -11.87
C ASP A 169 -15.85 2.75 -10.71
N ARG A 170 -16.66 3.78 -10.99
CA ARG A 170 -17.11 4.72 -9.95
C ARG A 170 -17.85 4.03 -8.80
N SER A 171 -18.61 2.97 -9.09
CA SER A 171 -19.33 2.18 -8.08
C SER A 171 -18.41 1.49 -7.05
N ALA A 172 -17.14 1.31 -7.37
CA ALA A 172 -16.15 0.72 -6.46
C ALA A 172 -15.57 1.73 -5.45
N MET A 173 -15.82 3.05 -5.61
CA MET A 173 -15.17 4.06 -4.77
C MET A 173 -15.47 3.85 -3.29
N GLY A 174 -16.73 3.56 -2.92
CA GLY A 174 -17.11 3.30 -1.54
C GLY A 174 -16.37 2.17 -0.84
N TRP A 175 -15.85 1.20 -1.61
CA TRP A 175 -15.01 0.15 -1.04
C TRP A 175 -13.61 0.66 -0.67
N TYR A 176 -13.05 1.54 -1.48
CA TYR A 176 -11.72 2.12 -1.23
C TYR A 176 -11.76 3.19 -0.14
N THR A 177 -12.79 4.04 -0.12
CA THR A 177 -12.95 5.08 0.91
C THR A 177 -13.27 4.49 2.27
N ALA A 178 -14.10 3.42 2.34
CA ALA A 178 -14.38 2.72 3.58
C ALA A 178 -13.11 2.12 4.23
N ALA A 179 -12.16 1.64 3.44
CA ALA A 179 -10.89 1.12 3.93
C ALA A 179 -9.97 2.20 4.53
N ALA A 180 -10.17 3.47 4.19
CA ALA A 180 -9.43 4.58 4.76
C ALA A 180 -9.84 4.90 6.21
N GLY A 181 -10.95 4.32 6.69
CA GLY A 181 -11.46 4.48 8.04
C GLY A 181 -12.19 5.80 8.28
N GLU A 182 -12.85 5.90 9.45
CA GLU A 182 -13.72 7.04 9.80
C GLU A 182 -12.98 8.38 9.95
N ALA A 183 -11.68 8.35 10.26
CA ALA A 183 -10.87 9.56 10.37
C ALA A 183 -10.53 10.20 9.02
N SER A 184 -10.69 9.48 7.91
CA SER A 184 -10.41 9.98 6.57
C SER A 184 -11.50 10.93 6.10
N GLN A 185 -11.09 12.05 5.50
CA GLN A 185 -11.98 13.03 4.89
C GLN A 185 -12.26 12.74 3.40
N VAL A 186 -11.69 11.65 2.85
CA VAL A 186 -11.81 11.31 1.43
C VAL A 186 -13.19 10.72 1.14
N THR A 187 -13.99 11.43 0.36
CA THR A 187 -15.29 10.96 -0.11
C THR A 187 -15.17 10.22 -1.44
N ASP A 188 -16.18 9.42 -1.80
CA ASP A 188 -16.26 8.69 -3.07
C ASP A 188 -16.14 9.63 -4.28
N ASP A 189 -16.84 10.76 -4.23
CA ASP A 189 -16.82 11.74 -5.31
C ASP A 189 -15.46 12.45 -5.42
N ALA A 190 -14.85 12.80 -4.29
CA ALA A 190 -13.52 13.40 -4.25
C ALA A 190 -12.46 12.43 -4.80
N LEU A 191 -12.52 11.16 -4.38
CA LEU A 191 -11.62 10.14 -4.90
C LEU A 191 -11.79 9.97 -6.41
N TRP A 192 -13.04 9.83 -6.90
CA TRP A 192 -13.32 9.68 -8.33
C TRP A 192 -12.80 10.86 -9.15
N HIS A 193 -12.99 12.09 -8.68
CA HIS A 193 -12.46 13.29 -9.31
C HIS A 193 -10.92 13.26 -9.35
N THR A 194 -10.28 12.91 -8.23
CA THR A 194 -8.81 12.79 -8.13
C THR A 194 -8.27 11.76 -9.11
N LEU A 195 -8.96 10.61 -9.30
CA LEU A 195 -8.55 9.62 -10.30
C LEU A 195 -8.65 10.17 -11.72
N GLY A 196 -9.66 10.99 -12.01
CA GLY A 196 -9.79 11.68 -13.30
C GLY A 196 -8.60 12.62 -13.58
N THR A 197 -8.27 13.48 -12.61
CA THR A 197 -7.11 14.37 -12.69
C THR A 197 -5.79 13.59 -12.81
N THR A 198 -5.65 12.48 -12.07
CA THR A 198 -4.48 11.60 -12.13
C THR A 198 -4.30 10.98 -13.53
N ARG A 199 -5.40 10.52 -14.17
CA ARG A 199 -5.35 10.01 -15.55
C ARG A 199 -4.91 11.09 -16.54
N ALA A 200 -5.42 12.30 -16.38
CA ALA A 200 -5.12 13.40 -17.29
C ALA A 200 -3.66 13.84 -17.22
N ARG A 201 -3.05 13.88 -16.02
CA ARG A 201 -1.67 14.34 -15.82
C ARG A 201 -0.61 13.24 -15.74
N GLY A 202 -1.03 11.97 -15.66
CA GLY A 202 -0.13 10.82 -15.62
C GLY A 202 0.46 10.49 -14.25
N TYR A 203 0.20 11.27 -13.20
CA TYR A 203 0.70 11.04 -11.84
C TYR A 203 -0.34 11.42 -10.79
N ALA A 204 -0.26 10.82 -9.62
CA ALA A 204 -1.08 11.12 -8.45
C ALA A 204 -0.26 11.84 -7.38
N THR A 205 -0.93 12.63 -6.56
CA THR A 205 -0.36 13.26 -5.37
C THR A 205 -1.27 13.03 -4.16
N GLU A 206 -0.68 13.08 -2.98
CA GLU A 206 -1.38 13.24 -1.71
C GLU A 206 -0.53 14.10 -0.77
N THR A 207 -1.17 14.83 0.12
CA THR A 207 -0.50 15.69 1.09
C THR A 207 -1.18 15.52 2.43
N GLU A 208 -0.45 14.94 3.40
CA GLU A 208 -0.86 14.75 4.80
C GLU A 208 -2.15 13.91 5.01
N GLU A 209 -2.65 13.24 3.96
CA GLU A 209 -3.85 12.41 4.04
C GLU A 209 -3.55 11.00 4.57
N ASN A 210 -2.33 10.49 4.33
CA ASN A 210 -1.88 9.20 4.82
C ASN A 210 -1.06 9.33 6.11
N GLU A 211 -0.23 10.38 6.22
CA GLU A 211 0.63 10.63 7.37
C GLU A 211 0.88 12.14 7.52
N PRO A 212 0.59 12.75 8.71
CA PRO A 212 0.81 14.17 8.93
C PRO A 212 2.25 14.59 8.66
N GLY A 213 2.45 15.75 8.03
CA GLY A 213 3.75 16.31 7.67
C GLY A 213 4.42 15.64 6.47
N ILE A 214 3.78 14.67 5.82
CA ILE A 214 4.31 13.93 4.66
C ILE A 214 3.46 14.19 3.42
N SER A 215 4.13 14.36 2.27
CA SER A 215 3.48 14.41 0.98
C SER A 215 4.18 13.47 -0.01
N CYS A 216 3.38 12.92 -0.92
CA CYS A 216 3.85 11.95 -1.91
C CYS A 216 3.38 12.31 -3.32
N LEU A 217 4.24 12.01 -4.30
CA LEU A 217 3.89 11.92 -5.71
C LEU A 217 4.08 10.47 -6.16
N ALA A 218 3.17 9.92 -6.95
CA ALA A 218 3.30 8.58 -7.49
C ALA A 218 2.98 8.51 -8.98
N VAL A 219 3.74 7.67 -9.69
CA VAL A 219 3.56 7.37 -11.11
C VAL A 219 3.25 5.87 -11.26
N PRO A 220 2.20 5.48 -12.00
CA PRO A 220 1.91 4.09 -12.24
C PRO A 220 2.91 3.48 -13.22
N LEU A 221 3.23 2.22 -13.03
CA LEU A 221 3.98 1.37 -13.94
C LEU A 221 2.98 0.53 -14.73
N LEU A 222 2.95 0.73 -16.03
CA LEU A 222 1.93 0.18 -16.91
C LEU A 222 2.46 -1.06 -17.65
N ARG A 223 1.61 -2.07 -17.78
CA ARG A 223 1.76 -3.18 -18.72
C ARG A 223 0.51 -3.24 -19.59
N ALA A 224 0.69 -3.14 -20.90
CA ALA A 224 -0.43 -3.05 -21.85
C ALA A 224 -1.47 -1.98 -21.47
N GLY A 225 -1.01 -0.81 -21.01
CA GLY A 225 -1.87 0.31 -20.63
C GLY A 225 -2.56 0.18 -19.26
N GLN A 226 -2.36 -0.92 -18.52
CA GLN A 226 -2.94 -1.16 -17.18
C GLN A 226 -1.87 -1.05 -16.11
N ALA A 227 -2.18 -0.38 -15.00
CA ALA A 227 -1.25 -0.28 -13.87
C ALA A 227 -1.07 -1.63 -13.18
N VAL A 228 0.17 -2.14 -13.16
CA VAL A 228 0.56 -3.37 -12.47
C VAL A 228 1.26 -3.08 -11.15
N ALA A 229 1.98 -1.97 -11.07
CA ALA A 229 2.64 -1.43 -9.89
C ALA A 229 2.64 0.10 -9.95
N ALA A 230 3.13 0.76 -8.91
CA ALA A 230 3.44 2.18 -8.95
C ALA A 230 4.71 2.46 -8.15
N LEU A 231 5.46 3.48 -8.55
CA LEU A 231 6.55 4.05 -7.77
C LEU A 231 6.12 5.40 -7.18
N SER A 232 6.59 5.73 -5.98
CA SER A 232 6.34 7.05 -5.38
C SER A 232 7.61 7.70 -4.85
N VAL A 233 7.63 9.03 -4.92
CA VAL A 233 8.56 9.89 -4.19
C VAL A 233 7.84 10.41 -2.95
N THR A 234 8.45 10.22 -1.78
CA THR A 234 7.90 10.58 -0.46
C THR A 234 8.85 11.56 0.23
N ALA A 235 8.34 12.70 0.65
CA ALA A 235 9.11 13.73 1.32
C ALA A 235 8.27 14.49 2.37
N PRO A 236 8.88 15.27 3.27
CA PRO A 236 8.19 16.26 4.08
C PRO A 236 7.33 17.20 3.22
N ALA A 237 6.13 17.52 3.71
CA ALA A 237 5.13 18.28 2.96
C ALA A 237 5.61 19.70 2.57
N ASP A 238 6.46 20.30 3.39
CA ASP A 238 7.07 21.62 3.15
C ASP A 238 8.00 21.68 1.92
N ARG A 239 8.40 20.53 1.39
CA ARG A 239 9.24 20.41 0.18
C ARG A 239 8.49 19.92 -1.05
N MET A 240 7.16 19.77 -0.96
CA MET A 240 6.33 19.10 -1.97
C MET A 240 5.20 20.00 -2.45
N ASP A 241 5.55 21.22 -2.89
CA ASP A 241 4.60 22.11 -3.54
C ASP A 241 4.23 21.64 -4.97
N GLU A 242 3.28 22.32 -5.61
CA GLU A 242 2.78 21.96 -6.94
C GLU A 242 3.89 22.04 -8.01
N GLY A 243 4.77 23.04 -7.90
CA GLY A 243 5.93 23.19 -8.81
C GLY A 243 6.88 21.99 -8.68
N ARG A 244 7.15 21.57 -7.45
CA ARG A 244 7.97 20.40 -7.16
C ARG A 244 7.34 19.11 -7.67
N HIS A 245 6.03 18.97 -7.59
CA HIS A 245 5.33 17.81 -8.16
C HIS A 245 5.57 17.71 -9.69
N VAL A 246 5.43 18.80 -10.42
CA VAL A 246 5.68 18.83 -11.88
C VAL A 246 7.14 18.49 -12.19
N GLU A 247 8.08 19.06 -11.43
CA GLU A 247 9.52 18.78 -11.59
C GLU A 247 9.83 17.29 -11.35
N LEU A 248 9.30 16.72 -10.28
CA LEU A 248 9.48 15.29 -9.93
C LEU A 248 8.88 14.38 -10.99
N ALA A 249 7.68 14.68 -11.50
CA ALA A 249 7.07 13.90 -12.56
C ALA A 249 7.94 13.85 -13.83
N ARG A 250 8.48 15.00 -14.26
CA ARG A 250 9.42 15.09 -15.39
C ARG A 250 10.72 14.35 -15.12
N MET A 251 11.25 14.50 -13.92
CA MET A 251 12.49 13.82 -13.52
C MET A 251 12.29 12.29 -13.56
N ILE A 252 11.19 11.78 -13.00
CA ILE A 252 10.85 10.35 -13.06
C ILE A 252 10.78 9.86 -14.50
N ASP A 253 10.10 10.61 -15.37
CA ASP A 253 10.02 10.27 -16.80
C ASP A 253 11.40 10.13 -17.43
N THR A 254 12.26 11.10 -17.18
CA THR A 254 13.62 11.16 -17.76
C THR A 254 14.53 10.05 -17.24
N VAL A 255 14.51 9.77 -15.94
CA VAL A 255 15.51 8.85 -15.34
C VAL A 255 15.00 7.43 -15.20
N ALA A 256 13.70 7.21 -14.98
CA ALA A 256 13.16 5.86 -14.79
C ALA A 256 12.75 5.18 -16.09
N ARG A 257 12.14 5.89 -17.05
CA ARG A 257 11.65 5.29 -18.30
C ARG A 257 12.72 4.49 -19.07
N PRO A 258 13.96 4.97 -19.26
CA PRO A 258 14.99 4.20 -19.94
C PRO A 258 15.45 2.93 -19.19
N LEU A 259 15.16 2.84 -17.90
CA LEU A 259 15.57 1.75 -17.02
C LEU A 259 14.45 0.73 -16.75
N LEU A 260 13.27 0.98 -17.30
CA LEU A 260 12.15 0.04 -17.14
C LEU A 260 12.38 -1.22 -17.98
N PRO A 261 12.02 -2.41 -17.47
CA PRO A 261 11.96 -3.63 -18.28
C PRO A 261 11.01 -3.47 -19.46
N GLY A 262 11.35 -4.02 -20.62
CA GLY A 262 10.64 -3.79 -21.89
C GLY A 262 9.14 -4.14 -21.94
N ALA A 263 8.62 -4.81 -20.90
CA ALA A 263 7.18 -5.06 -20.74
C ALA A 263 6.45 -3.95 -19.94
N LEU A 264 7.20 -3.01 -19.33
CA LEU A 264 6.66 -1.93 -18.52
C LEU A 264 6.89 -0.57 -19.17
N ASP A 265 5.95 0.34 -18.95
CA ASP A 265 6.03 1.72 -19.39
C ASP A 265 5.43 2.66 -18.33
N LEU A 266 5.66 3.97 -18.48
CA LEU A 266 4.99 5.04 -17.76
C LEU A 266 3.80 5.56 -18.58
N PRO A 267 2.84 6.27 -17.97
CA PRO A 267 1.85 7.04 -18.75
C PRO A 267 2.55 7.90 -19.80
N GLY A 268 1.84 8.26 -20.87
CA GLY A 268 2.37 9.12 -21.93
C GLY A 268 3.09 10.33 -21.36
N ASP A 269 3.52 11.26 -22.14
CA ASP A 269 4.42 12.35 -21.77
C ASP A 269 4.09 13.04 -20.41
N LEU A 270 4.75 12.58 -19.32
CA LEU A 270 4.67 13.22 -18.00
C LEU A 270 5.27 14.64 -18.00
N ALA A 271 5.97 15.01 -19.06
CA ALA A 271 6.55 16.33 -19.27
C ALA A 271 5.57 17.33 -19.91
N ALA A 272 4.52 16.85 -20.60
CA ALA A 272 3.57 17.71 -21.34
C ALA A 272 2.52 18.39 -20.45
N THR A 273 2.35 18.02 -19.21
CA THR A 273 1.29 18.49 -18.30
C THR A 273 1.53 19.87 -17.66
N GLY A 274 2.30 20.74 -18.31
CA GLY A 274 2.64 22.09 -17.82
C GLY A 274 2.57 23.19 -18.88
N ARG A 275 1.51 23.20 -19.74
CA ARG A 275 1.17 24.36 -20.58
C ARG A 275 -0.23 24.84 -20.27
#